data_27a3bd4e245ca0b7dc2a36064ca2bfee
#
_entry.id   27a3bd4e245ca0b7dc2a36064ca2bfee
#
_cell.length_a   1.000
_cell.length_b   1.000
_cell.length_c   1.000
_cell.angle_alpha   90.00
_cell.angle_beta   90.00
_cell.angle_gamma   90.00
#
_symmetry.space_group_name_H-M   'P 1'
#
loop_
_entity.id
_entity.type
_entity.pdbx_description
1 polymer ?
#
loop_
_entity_poly.entity_id
_entity_poly.type
_entity_poly.pdbx_seq_one_letter_code
_entity_poly.pdbx_strand_id
1 'polypeptide(L)'
;RYPYLRSHTRMDLYMLTGWQPEYIPMDEPTFQSEKTWMRLYEAWRRGDCMVALSTNTAVDYADLEPLHCYGILALSAQGQDRIVTIINPWKTSDVSHRVTMSWADVRHAFDALLVNWNPSLYPEMQSIQGVWEAQSDSAVRLDDVRTAQTEQYHLLLQHVVDRPILLHLERDASICDEFDEQEYTALHVYPTLSSQRRADTETGGMMGVYMNTAHTLCTVEPQDCTQYTIAVSRHGTQIPMPYTLTAYATCPMEFRALPQAWSHRAVFHGTWRAPLHAAAPDEWYQPQYRLTVQEDTFLPRIQLMLTTVLTVPVRLTLCRSGERIHCLSTASKTSCTGNFSRGMVVSDIQALQPGTYTLLLSASQPHMHVGQSYALTVESSVPVHVEGLPAIGAGMYHRKAHSPASCVWKLDVPRRMPLMVCAAQDATGPLCVSITTHSHELATAHAVDDTHYVFLSTTPLEAGTYLLRVHGMAPVHVDMFGAQPVTLAPHSSELL
;
A
#
# COMPACT_ATOMS: atom_id res chain seq x y z
N ARG A 1 1.71 -21.38 -39.37
CA ARG A 1 0.94 -20.13 -39.29
C ARG A 1 1.49 -19.41 -38.09
N TYR A 2 2.38 -18.44 -38.29
CA TYR A 2 2.75 -17.51 -37.24
C TYR A 2 1.50 -16.66 -36.97
N PRO A 3 1.01 -16.55 -35.74
CA PRO A 3 0.01 -15.52 -35.42
C PRO A 3 0.62 -14.19 -35.81
N TYR A 4 -0.07 -13.39 -36.59
CA TYR A 4 0.31 -12.00 -36.82
C TYR A 4 0.30 -11.31 -35.46
N LEU A 5 1.48 -11.23 -34.85
CA LEU A 5 1.74 -10.28 -33.78
C LEU A 5 1.42 -8.91 -34.37
N ARG A 6 0.45 -8.23 -33.81
CA ARG A 6 0.16 -6.84 -34.19
C ARG A 6 1.42 -6.05 -33.93
N SER A 7 2.15 -5.75 -35.01
CA SER A 7 3.35 -4.92 -34.93
C SER A 7 2.95 -3.53 -34.46
N HIS A 8 3.58 -3.06 -33.40
CA HIS A 8 3.41 -1.68 -32.95
C HIS A 8 4.49 -0.81 -33.60
N THR A 9 4.11 0.15 -34.39
CA THR A 9 5.02 1.03 -35.17
C THR A 9 6.20 1.58 -34.33
N ARG A 10 5.98 1.93 -33.07
CA ARG A 10 7.04 2.38 -32.17
C ARG A 10 8.09 1.31 -31.88
N MET A 11 7.67 0.04 -31.79
CA MET A 11 8.56 -1.09 -31.55
C MET A 11 9.36 -1.42 -32.82
N ASP A 12 8.72 -1.37 -33.97
CA ASP A 12 9.38 -1.55 -35.25
C ASP A 12 10.46 -0.49 -35.44
N LEU A 13 10.16 0.77 -35.12
CA LEU A 13 11.14 1.85 -35.16
C LEU A 13 12.27 1.64 -34.16
N TYR A 14 11.99 1.17 -32.94
CA TYR A 14 13.01 0.83 -31.95
C TYR A 14 13.92 -0.29 -32.47
N MET A 15 13.34 -1.37 -32.95
CA MET A 15 14.11 -2.52 -33.48
C MET A 15 14.99 -2.14 -34.68
N LEU A 16 14.54 -1.20 -35.51
CA LEU A 16 15.27 -0.76 -36.69
C LEU A 16 16.34 0.30 -36.38
N THR A 17 16.11 1.13 -35.37
CA THR A 17 16.91 2.35 -35.16
C THR A 17 17.59 2.42 -33.80
N GLY A 18 17.12 1.65 -32.82
CA GLY A 18 17.50 1.77 -31.42
C GLY A 18 16.93 3.03 -30.72
N TRP A 19 16.05 3.79 -31.41
CA TRP A 19 15.45 4.99 -30.83
C TRP A 19 14.39 4.62 -29.78
N GLN A 20 14.48 5.24 -28.62
CA GLN A 20 13.72 4.87 -27.42
C GLN A 20 12.22 5.11 -27.58
N PRO A 21 11.37 4.08 -27.45
CA PRO A 21 9.94 4.17 -27.71
C PRO A 21 9.16 4.74 -26.51
N GLU A 22 8.35 5.76 -26.74
CA GLU A 22 7.39 6.29 -25.77
C GLU A 22 5.97 6.21 -26.34
N TYR A 23 5.03 5.82 -25.48
CA TYR A 23 3.60 5.81 -25.78
C TYR A 23 2.91 6.88 -24.97
N ILE A 24 2.19 7.78 -25.63
CA ILE A 24 1.46 8.86 -24.98
C ILE A 24 -0.02 8.71 -25.35
N PRO A 25 -0.88 8.17 -24.46
CA PRO A 25 -2.32 8.11 -24.68
C PRO A 25 -2.90 9.52 -24.68
N MET A 26 -3.75 9.86 -25.68
CA MET A 26 -4.37 11.17 -25.81
C MET A 26 -5.83 11.20 -25.35
N ASP A 27 -6.44 10.05 -25.15
CA ASP A 27 -7.79 9.86 -24.63
C ASP A 27 -7.87 9.85 -23.10
N GLU A 28 -6.73 9.81 -22.41
CA GLU A 28 -6.66 9.84 -20.96
C GLU A 28 -7.01 11.22 -20.37
N PRO A 29 -7.78 11.31 -19.26
CA PRO A 29 -8.12 12.57 -18.61
C PRO A 29 -6.90 13.38 -18.14
N THR A 30 -5.76 12.71 -17.95
CA THR A 30 -4.50 13.29 -17.51
C THR A 30 -3.66 13.88 -18.65
N PHE A 31 -4.08 13.71 -19.91
CA PHE A 31 -3.35 14.19 -21.08
C PHE A 31 -3.22 15.71 -21.12
N GLN A 32 -1.99 16.21 -21.10
CA GLN A 32 -1.65 17.64 -21.10
C GLN A 32 -1.29 18.11 -22.52
N SER A 33 -2.31 18.42 -23.30
CA SER A 33 -2.19 18.75 -24.72
C SER A 33 -1.15 19.83 -25.05
N GLU A 34 -1.16 20.94 -24.32
CA GLU A 34 -0.25 22.07 -24.55
C GLU A 34 1.20 21.70 -24.25
N LYS A 35 1.42 21.05 -23.12
CA LYS A 35 2.75 20.61 -22.71
C LYS A 35 3.29 19.58 -23.69
N THR A 36 2.45 18.63 -24.12
CA THR A 36 2.83 17.61 -25.10
C THR A 36 3.18 18.23 -26.45
N TRP A 37 2.36 19.19 -26.94
CA TRP A 37 2.67 19.90 -28.17
C TRP A 37 4.04 20.60 -28.11
N MET A 38 4.27 21.40 -27.08
CA MET A 38 5.51 22.17 -26.95
C MET A 38 6.73 21.26 -26.90
N ARG A 39 6.65 20.17 -26.12
CA ARG A 39 7.71 19.18 -26.01
C ARG A 39 8.02 18.51 -27.36
N LEU A 40 7.01 18.04 -28.06
CA LEU A 40 7.18 17.36 -29.34
C LEU A 40 7.64 18.32 -30.44
N TYR A 41 7.08 19.53 -30.52
CA TYR A 41 7.43 20.52 -31.51
C TYR A 41 8.90 20.94 -31.43
N GLU A 42 9.40 21.20 -30.21
CA GLU A 42 10.79 21.55 -29.99
C GLU A 42 11.74 20.38 -30.29
N ALA A 43 11.38 19.16 -29.85
CA ALA A 43 12.18 17.97 -30.12
C ALA A 43 12.20 17.64 -31.63
N TRP A 44 11.05 17.70 -32.29
CA TRP A 44 10.93 17.41 -33.71
C TRP A 44 11.76 18.41 -34.55
N ARG A 45 11.71 19.70 -34.23
CA ARG A 45 12.53 20.73 -34.94
C ARG A 45 14.03 20.47 -34.85
N ARG A 46 14.50 19.87 -33.77
CA ARG A 46 15.90 19.52 -33.55
C ARG A 46 16.30 18.18 -34.17
N GLY A 47 15.33 17.39 -34.62
CA GLY A 47 15.58 16.01 -35.04
C GLY A 47 15.82 15.02 -33.89
N ASP A 48 15.31 15.38 -32.69
CA ASP A 48 15.50 14.64 -31.48
C ASP A 48 14.50 13.46 -31.34
N CYS A 49 13.41 13.47 -32.11
CA CYS A 49 12.40 12.41 -32.08
C CYS A 49 11.78 12.13 -33.46
N MET A 50 11.31 10.91 -33.62
CA MET A 50 10.36 10.51 -34.66
C MET A 50 8.99 10.33 -34.00
N VAL A 51 7.93 10.77 -34.70
CA VAL A 51 6.59 10.71 -34.15
C VAL A 51 5.62 10.08 -35.15
N ALA A 52 4.81 9.19 -34.67
CA ALA A 52 3.65 8.64 -35.38
C ALA A 52 2.39 8.80 -34.54
N LEU A 53 1.24 8.65 -35.19
CA LEU A 53 -0.09 8.75 -34.61
C LEU A 53 -0.84 7.46 -34.83
N SER A 54 -1.62 7.02 -33.87
CA SER A 54 -2.43 5.81 -33.92
C SER A 54 -3.92 6.15 -33.86
N THR A 55 -4.72 5.53 -34.73
CA THR A 55 -6.18 5.58 -34.69
C THR A 55 -6.78 4.35 -34.03
N ASN A 56 -7.91 4.52 -33.34
CA ASN A 56 -8.69 3.41 -32.77
C ASN A 56 -9.70 2.83 -33.78
N THR A 57 -10.58 1.96 -33.29
CA THR A 57 -11.65 1.32 -34.10
C THR A 57 -12.78 2.28 -34.49
N ALA A 58 -12.92 3.41 -33.82
CA ALA A 58 -14.05 4.33 -33.92
C ALA A 58 -13.65 5.68 -34.51
N VAL A 59 -12.58 5.74 -35.31
CA VAL A 59 -12.16 7.00 -35.94
C VAL A 59 -13.26 7.56 -36.85
N ASP A 60 -13.72 8.76 -36.55
CA ASP A 60 -14.71 9.50 -37.34
C ASP A 60 -14.04 10.74 -37.94
N TYR A 61 -13.15 10.54 -38.89
CA TYR A 61 -12.49 11.61 -39.64
C TYR A 61 -12.31 11.14 -41.08
N ALA A 62 -12.88 11.88 -42.03
CA ALA A 62 -12.79 11.57 -43.46
C ALA A 62 -11.31 11.43 -43.84
N ASP A 63 -10.89 10.45 -44.54
CA ASP A 63 -9.52 10.18 -44.99
C ASP A 63 -8.60 9.48 -43.95
N LEU A 64 -9.08 9.05 -42.78
CA LEU A 64 -8.32 8.25 -41.84
C LEU A 64 -8.86 6.81 -41.77
N GLU A 65 -7.96 5.85 -41.79
CA GLU A 65 -8.26 4.44 -41.60
C GLU A 65 -8.29 4.07 -40.11
N PRO A 66 -9.22 3.26 -39.64
CA PRO A 66 -9.23 2.75 -38.27
C PRO A 66 -8.10 1.75 -38.04
N LEU A 67 -7.64 1.65 -36.77
CA LEU A 67 -6.54 0.75 -36.35
C LEU A 67 -5.29 0.88 -37.19
N HIS A 68 -4.93 2.11 -37.56
CA HIS A 68 -3.82 2.42 -38.46
C HIS A 68 -2.86 3.43 -37.85
N CYS A 69 -1.60 3.38 -38.29
CA CYS A 69 -0.55 4.31 -37.85
C CYS A 69 -0.13 5.25 -38.97
N TYR A 70 0.01 6.52 -38.62
CA TYR A 70 0.40 7.59 -39.53
C TYR A 70 1.70 8.23 -39.06
N GLY A 71 2.70 8.37 -39.92
CA GLY A 71 3.93 9.09 -39.60
C GLY A 71 3.71 10.61 -39.65
N ILE A 72 4.27 11.36 -38.71
CA ILE A 72 4.30 12.81 -38.77
C ILE A 72 5.44 13.23 -39.72
N LEU A 73 5.09 13.99 -40.77
CA LEU A 73 6.05 14.56 -41.73
C LEU A 73 6.47 15.99 -41.36
N ALA A 74 5.55 16.75 -40.79
CA ALA A 74 5.82 18.12 -40.42
C ALA A 74 4.94 18.59 -39.23
N LEU A 75 5.56 19.34 -38.35
CA LEU A 75 4.93 20.14 -37.33
C LEU A 75 5.22 21.61 -37.59
N SER A 76 4.19 22.46 -37.62
CA SER A 76 4.37 23.88 -37.76
C SER A 76 3.52 24.68 -36.79
N ALA A 77 4.05 25.79 -36.31
CA ALA A 77 3.34 26.73 -35.45
C ALA A 77 3.44 28.13 -36.08
N GLN A 78 2.27 28.77 -36.37
CA GLN A 78 2.16 30.12 -36.86
C GLN A 78 1.21 30.89 -35.93
N GLY A 79 1.77 31.67 -35.03
CA GLY A 79 1.00 32.29 -33.98
C GLY A 79 0.38 31.27 -33.03
N GLN A 80 -0.95 31.23 -32.98
CA GLN A 80 -1.69 30.20 -32.20
C GLN A 80 -2.04 28.96 -33.03
N ASP A 81 -1.86 29.00 -34.34
CA ASP A 81 -2.20 27.90 -35.22
C ASP A 81 -1.10 26.82 -35.15
N ARG A 82 -1.50 25.61 -34.83
CA ARG A 82 -0.67 24.42 -34.71
C ARG A 82 -1.11 23.41 -35.73
N ILE A 83 -0.26 23.17 -36.69
CA ILE A 83 -0.54 22.35 -37.87
C ILE A 83 0.34 21.12 -37.88
N VAL A 84 -0.27 19.97 -38.12
CA VAL A 84 0.36 18.67 -38.24
C VAL A 84 0.14 18.16 -39.67
N THR A 85 1.21 17.79 -40.34
CA THR A 85 1.14 17.06 -41.61
C THR A 85 1.54 15.62 -41.37
N ILE A 86 0.64 14.70 -41.69
CA ILE A 86 0.83 13.25 -41.54
C ILE A 86 0.91 12.56 -42.89
N ILE A 87 1.49 11.37 -42.90
CA ILE A 87 1.54 10.49 -44.07
C ILE A 87 0.94 9.14 -43.76
N ASN A 88 0.09 8.66 -44.66
CA ASN A 88 -0.34 7.28 -44.68
C ASN A 88 0.74 6.42 -45.35
N PRO A 89 1.35 5.43 -44.67
CA PRO A 89 2.38 4.57 -45.24
C PRO A 89 1.82 3.59 -46.29
N TRP A 90 0.53 3.33 -46.29
CA TRP A 90 -0.09 2.44 -47.27
C TRP A 90 -0.30 3.16 -48.60
N LYS A 91 0.28 2.60 -49.64
CA LYS A 91 0.18 3.14 -50.98
C LYS A 91 -1.07 2.58 -51.65
N THR A 92 -2.16 3.31 -51.63
CA THR A 92 -3.35 3.04 -52.46
C THR A 92 -3.44 4.09 -53.55
N SER A 93 -3.85 3.70 -54.76
CA SER A 93 -3.79 4.55 -55.95
C SER A 93 -4.69 5.77 -55.97
N ASP A 94 -5.62 5.88 -55.01
CA ASP A 94 -6.72 6.86 -55.08
C ASP A 94 -6.86 7.79 -53.88
N VAL A 95 -6.00 7.67 -52.87
CA VAL A 95 -6.09 8.50 -51.65
C VAL A 95 -4.86 9.39 -51.51
N SER A 96 -5.05 10.64 -51.12
CA SER A 96 -3.96 11.53 -50.74
C SER A 96 -3.14 10.91 -49.62
N HIS A 97 -1.85 10.63 -49.91
CA HIS A 97 -0.95 10.07 -48.91
C HIS A 97 -0.62 11.02 -47.77
N ARG A 98 -0.95 12.32 -47.94
CA ARG A 98 -0.65 13.38 -46.97
C ARG A 98 -1.93 14.07 -46.57
N VAL A 99 -2.11 14.16 -45.26
CA VAL A 99 -3.21 14.89 -44.65
C VAL A 99 -2.63 15.99 -43.77
N THR A 100 -3.15 17.19 -43.90
CA THR A 100 -2.75 18.33 -43.05
C THR A 100 -3.96 18.73 -42.20
N MET A 101 -3.75 18.80 -40.89
CA MET A 101 -4.83 19.05 -39.93
C MET A 101 -4.33 19.90 -38.75
N SER A 102 -5.26 20.48 -38.02
CA SER A 102 -4.91 21.19 -36.79
C SER A 102 -4.55 20.22 -35.66
N TRP A 103 -3.79 20.69 -34.69
CA TRP A 103 -3.50 19.92 -33.47
C TRP A 103 -4.79 19.56 -32.69
N ALA A 104 -5.80 20.41 -32.78
CA ALA A 104 -7.12 20.13 -32.19
C ALA A 104 -7.80 18.94 -32.87
N ASP A 105 -7.73 18.86 -34.22
CA ASP A 105 -8.27 17.74 -34.99
C ASP A 105 -7.48 16.45 -34.70
N VAL A 106 -6.16 16.54 -34.58
CA VAL A 106 -5.32 15.39 -34.17
C VAL A 106 -5.77 14.80 -32.86
N ARG A 107 -6.02 15.64 -31.85
CA ARG A 107 -6.52 15.20 -30.56
C ARG A 107 -7.90 14.53 -30.61
N HIS A 108 -8.68 14.85 -31.62
CA HIS A 108 -10.03 14.30 -31.79
C HIS A 108 -10.03 13.01 -32.60
N ALA A 109 -9.11 12.90 -33.58
CA ALA A 109 -9.07 11.78 -34.51
C ALA A 109 -8.14 10.64 -34.11
N PHE A 110 -7.19 10.87 -33.22
CA PHE A 110 -6.18 9.88 -32.81
C PHE A 110 -6.26 9.61 -31.33
N ASP A 111 -5.97 8.36 -30.95
CA ASP A 111 -5.97 7.89 -29.56
C ASP A 111 -4.59 7.97 -28.89
N ALA A 112 -3.52 7.90 -29.68
CA ALA A 112 -2.17 7.92 -29.11
C ALA A 112 -1.12 8.54 -30.02
N LEU A 113 -0.08 9.09 -29.38
CA LEU A 113 1.20 9.42 -29.96
C LEU A 113 2.21 8.31 -29.71
N LEU A 114 2.91 7.93 -30.77
CA LEU A 114 4.00 6.95 -30.75
C LEU A 114 5.29 7.73 -31.03
N VAL A 115 6.11 7.93 -30.01
CA VAL A 115 7.32 8.74 -30.10
C VAL A 115 8.55 7.83 -29.96
N ASN A 116 9.55 8.04 -30.81
CA ASN A 116 10.84 7.39 -30.68
C ASN A 116 11.93 8.46 -30.52
N TRP A 117 12.62 8.43 -29.40
CA TRP A 117 13.65 9.40 -29.02
C TRP A 117 15.03 8.98 -29.48
N ASN A 118 15.80 9.90 -30.05
CA ASN A 118 17.15 9.65 -30.50
C ASN A 118 18.12 9.47 -29.32
N PRO A 119 18.65 8.26 -29.06
CA PRO A 119 19.54 8.03 -27.93
C PRO A 119 20.92 8.70 -28.09
N SER A 120 21.32 9.07 -29.31
CA SER A 120 22.62 9.74 -29.54
C SER A 120 22.71 11.15 -28.92
N LEU A 121 21.56 11.70 -28.50
CA LEU A 121 21.51 12.96 -27.77
C LEU A 121 21.99 12.85 -26.32
N TYR A 122 22.13 11.62 -25.84
CA TYR A 122 22.49 11.28 -24.48
C TYR A 122 23.80 10.50 -24.50
N PRO A 123 24.96 11.18 -24.35
CA PRO A 123 26.26 10.53 -24.39
C PRO A 123 26.50 9.55 -23.25
N GLU A 124 25.78 9.72 -22.15
CA GLU A 124 25.88 8.86 -20.99
C GLU A 124 24.68 7.91 -20.93
N MET A 125 24.97 6.61 -20.83
CA MET A 125 23.97 5.54 -20.73
C MET A 125 24.45 4.51 -19.72
N GLN A 126 23.60 4.17 -18.76
CA GLN A 126 23.84 3.07 -17.83
C GLN A 126 22.60 2.18 -17.70
N SER A 127 22.80 0.87 -17.74
CA SER A 127 21.73 -0.12 -17.64
C SER A 127 21.92 -1.04 -16.45
N ILE A 128 20.83 -1.38 -15.80
CA ILE A 128 20.78 -2.33 -14.69
C ILE A 128 19.72 -3.38 -15.01
N GLN A 129 20.07 -4.64 -14.79
CA GLN A 129 19.10 -5.74 -14.88
C GLN A 129 18.50 -6.01 -13.51
N GLY A 130 17.21 -6.28 -13.49
CA GLY A 130 16.45 -6.67 -12.30
C GLY A 130 15.50 -7.81 -12.60
N VAL A 131 14.92 -8.36 -11.57
CA VAL A 131 13.88 -9.38 -11.66
C VAL A 131 12.81 -9.03 -10.63
N TRP A 132 11.56 -8.90 -11.08
CA TRP A 132 10.44 -8.94 -10.14
C TRP A 132 10.22 -10.38 -9.70
N GLU A 133 10.41 -10.63 -8.43
CA GLU A 133 10.16 -11.94 -7.84
C GLU A 133 8.66 -12.28 -7.84
N ALA A 134 8.36 -13.58 -7.82
CA ALA A 134 7.00 -14.04 -7.64
C ALA A 134 6.46 -13.56 -6.27
N GLN A 135 5.34 -12.84 -6.28
CA GLN A 135 4.67 -12.48 -5.04
C GLN A 135 3.81 -13.65 -4.57
N SER A 136 4.07 -14.15 -3.37
CA SER A 136 3.39 -15.32 -2.80
C SER A 136 1.93 -15.08 -2.40
N ASP A 137 1.40 -13.87 -2.55
CA ASP A 137 0.11 -13.51 -1.94
C ASP A 137 -0.85 -12.82 -2.91
N SER A 138 -1.82 -13.60 -3.37
CA SER A 138 -2.91 -13.16 -4.26
C SER A 138 -3.98 -12.30 -3.56
N ALA A 139 -3.91 -12.11 -2.25
CA ALA A 139 -5.00 -11.53 -1.46
C ALA A 139 -5.02 -9.99 -1.49
N VAL A 140 -3.95 -9.32 -1.89
CA VAL A 140 -3.86 -7.87 -1.79
C VAL A 140 -3.33 -7.27 -3.07
N ARG A 141 -4.23 -7.04 -4.03
CA ARG A 141 -4.00 -6.10 -5.13
C ARG A 141 -4.04 -4.70 -4.53
N LEU A 142 -2.90 -4.16 -4.22
CA LEU A 142 -2.79 -2.78 -3.76
C LEU A 142 -2.06 -1.97 -4.82
N ASP A 143 -2.81 -1.06 -5.39
CA ASP A 143 -2.31 0.00 -6.24
C ASP A 143 -1.24 0.81 -5.51
N ASP A 144 -0.21 1.21 -6.22
CA ASP A 144 0.74 2.32 -6.06
C ASP A 144 1.35 2.63 -4.68
N VAL A 145 0.78 2.20 -3.58
CA VAL A 145 1.15 2.64 -2.25
C VAL A 145 2.36 1.89 -1.68
N ARG A 146 2.93 0.94 -2.43
CA ARG A 146 4.03 0.08 -1.96
C ARG A 146 5.41 0.50 -2.46
N THR A 147 5.67 1.78 -2.63
CA THR A 147 7.00 2.27 -3.06
C THR A 147 8.13 1.67 -2.22
N ALA A 148 7.91 1.46 -0.92
CA ALA A 148 8.87 0.83 -0.03
C ALA A 148 9.26 -0.61 -0.43
N GLN A 149 8.36 -1.36 -1.07
CA GLN A 149 8.56 -2.77 -1.45
C GLN A 149 8.97 -2.95 -2.90
N THR A 150 8.83 -1.91 -3.74
CA THR A 150 9.26 -1.98 -5.13
C THR A 150 10.77 -1.95 -5.22
N GLU A 151 11.31 -2.46 -6.33
CA GLU A 151 12.73 -2.27 -6.63
C GLU A 151 13.03 -0.80 -6.82
N GLN A 152 14.05 -0.32 -6.13
CA GLN A 152 14.44 1.09 -6.15
C GLN A 152 15.88 1.26 -6.59
N TYR A 153 16.11 2.33 -7.34
CA TYR A 153 17.41 2.69 -7.89
C TYR A 153 17.75 4.13 -7.53
N HIS A 154 19.02 4.38 -7.33
CA HIS A 154 19.56 5.72 -7.12
C HIS A 154 20.28 6.18 -8.36
N LEU A 155 19.87 7.33 -8.88
CA LEU A 155 20.54 8.04 -9.96
C LEU A 155 21.20 9.29 -9.39
N LEU A 156 22.51 9.40 -9.53
CA LEU A 156 23.30 10.56 -9.14
C LEU A 156 23.93 11.15 -10.40
N LEU A 157 23.59 12.39 -10.75
CA LEU A 157 24.20 13.16 -11.81
C LEU A 157 25.38 13.97 -11.28
N GLN A 158 26.41 14.13 -12.08
CA GLN A 158 27.58 14.92 -11.71
C GLN A 158 27.25 16.42 -11.52
N HIS A 159 26.31 16.93 -12.30
CA HIS A 159 25.80 18.30 -12.20
C HIS A 159 24.35 18.37 -12.68
N VAL A 160 23.68 19.46 -12.42
CA VAL A 160 22.34 19.74 -12.92
C VAL A 160 22.37 19.78 -14.45
N VAL A 161 21.41 19.11 -15.09
CA VAL A 161 21.30 19.02 -16.55
C VAL A 161 20.26 20.00 -17.08
N ASP A 162 20.46 20.47 -18.30
CA ASP A 162 19.56 21.36 -19.04
C ASP A 162 18.59 20.61 -19.98
N ARG A 163 18.80 19.32 -20.16
CA ARG A 163 17.92 18.42 -20.94
C ARG A 163 17.27 17.40 -20.06
N PRO A 164 16.07 16.89 -20.42
CA PRO A 164 15.43 15.82 -19.71
C PRO A 164 16.32 14.56 -19.58
N ILE A 165 16.23 13.88 -18.46
CA ILE A 165 16.77 12.54 -18.28
C ILE A 165 15.74 11.56 -18.85
N LEU A 166 16.19 10.57 -19.62
CA LEU A 166 15.31 9.50 -20.09
C LEU A 166 15.55 8.24 -19.25
N LEU A 167 14.49 7.65 -18.77
CA LEU A 167 14.49 6.35 -18.12
C LEU A 167 13.68 5.39 -18.96
N HIS A 168 14.28 4.30 -19.36
CA HIS A 168 13.67 3.28 -20.19
C HIS A 168 13.65 1.95 -19.42
N LEU A 169 12.47 1.44 -19.15
CA LEU A 169 12.22 0.13 -18.59
C LEU A 169 11.79 -0.81 -19.71
N GLU A 170 12.52 -1.87 -19.90
CA GLU A 170 12.23 -2.94 -20.84
C GLU A 170 11.98 -4.23 -20.06
N ARG A 171 10.79 -4.82 -20.19
CA ARG A 171 10.46 -6.12 -19.62
C ARG A 171 10.64 -7.23 -20.63
N ASP A 172 10.94 -8.43 -20.17
CA ASP A 172 11.04 -9.61 -21.05
C ASP A 172 9.65 -10.03 -21.54
N ALA A 173 9.30 -9.59 -22.75
CA ALA A 173 8.04 -9.90 -23.38
C ALA A 173 7.87 -11.40 -23.74
N SER A 174 8.95 -12.20 -23.67
CA SER A 174 8.85 -13.65 -23.95
C SER A 174 8.18 -14.44 -22.84
N ILE A 175 8.08 -13.87 -21.64
CA ILE A 175 7.50 -14.52 -20.45
C ILE A 175 6.00 -14.24 -20.33
N CYS A 176 5.55 -13.08 -20.81
CA CYS A 176 4.15 -12.69 -20.84
C CYS A 176 3.71 -12.43 -22.26
N ASP A 177 2.49 -12.84 -22.60
CA ASP A 177 1.88 -12.36 -23.82
C ASP A 177 1.86 -10.84 -23.78
N GLU A 178 2.40 -10.18 -24.80
CA GLU A 178 2.49 -8.71 -24.90
C GLU A 178 1.13 -8.02 -24.73
N PHE A 179 0.08 -8.82 -24.86
CA PHE A 179 -1.33 -8.42 -24.73
C PHE A 179 -2.03 -8.99 -23.48
N ASP A 180 -1.28 -9.50 -22.51
CA ASP A 180 -1.90 -9.82 -21.22
C ASP A 180 -2.37 -8.51 -20.56
N GLU A 181 -3.68 -8.25 -20.66
CA GLU A 181 -4.34 -7.07 -20.12
C GLU A 181 -4.14 -6.89 -18.60
N GLN A 182 -3.48 -7.83 -17.96
CA GLN A 182 -3.25 -7.82 -16.52
C GLN A 182 -1.84 -7.38 -16.10
N GLU A 183 -0.92 -7.17 -17.05
CA GLU A 183 0.47 -6.79 -16.76
C GLU A 183 0.75 -5.33 -17.06
N TYR A 184 0.95 -4.54 -16.02
CA TYR A 184 1.27 -3.12 -16.13
C TYR A 184 2.58 -2.80 -15.41
N THR A 185 3.37 -1.89 -15.96
CA THR A 185 4.59 -1.39 -15.34
C THR A 185 4.61 0.13 -15.32
N ALA A 186 5.22 0.72 -14.28
CA ALA A 186 5.39 2.15 -14.14
C ALA A 186 6.76 2.50 -13.57
N LEU A 187 7.26 3.68 -13.91
CA LEU A 187 8.45 4.29 -13.32
C LEU A 187 8.04 5.52 -12.51
N HIS A 188 8.31 5.49 -11.21
CA HIS A 188 8.08 6.63 -10.33
C HIS A 188 9.42 7.26 -9.98
N VAL A 189 9.54 8.56 -10.16
CA VAL A 189 10.82 9.28 -9.99
C VAL A 189 10.66 10.35 -8.93
N TYR A 190 11.54 10.31 -7.94
CA TYR A 190 11.53 11.22 -6.80
C TYR A 190 12.86 11.96 -6.71
N PRO A 191 12.87 13.30 -6.77
CA PRO A 191 14.03 14.07 -6.36
C PRO A 191 14.40 13.72 -4.92
N THR A 192 15.68 13.54 -4.66
CA THR A 192 16.16 13.16 -3.33
C THR A 192 17.46 13.88 -2.98
N LEU A 193 17.75 13.99 -1.70
CA LEU A 193 19.04 14.49 -1.18
C LEU A 193 19.89 13.35 -0.60
N SER A 194 19.41 12.13 -0.65
CA SER A 194 20.08 10.98 -0.06
C SER A 194 19.98 9.74 -0.95
N SER A 195 20.95 8.84 -0.82
CA SER A 195 20.96 7.55 -1.47
C SER A 195 20.19 6.47 -0.70
N GLN A 196 19.20 6.84 0.09
CA GLN A 196 18.36 5.91 0.86
C GLN A 196 17.10 5.55 0.09
N ARG A 197 16.59 4.36 0.36
CA ARG A 197 15.27 3.94 -0.16
C ARG A 197 14.16 4.82 0.39
N ARG A 198 13.16 5.05 -0.41
CA ARG A 198 11.91 5.67 0.05
C ARG A 198 11.02 4.62 0.69
N ALA A 199 10.43 5.00 1.81
CA ALA A 199 9.51 4.14 2.57
C ALA A 199 8.03 4.38 2.22
N ASP A 200 7.71 5.55 1.65
CA ASP A 200 6.36 6.02 1.45
C ASP A 200 6.12 6.63 0.05
N THR A 201 4.87 6.91 -0.22
CA THR A 201 4.38 7.58 -1.44
C THR A 201 4.33 9.09 -1.31
N GLU A 202 5.10 9.68 -0.37
CA GLU A 202 5.01 11.11 -0.12
C GLU A 202 5.17 11.97 -1.37
N THR A 203 4.42 13.04 -1.35
CA THR A 203 4.31 14.09 -2.36
C THR A 203 5.66 14.67 -2.77
N GLY A 204 5.83 14.94 -4.05
CA GLY A 204 7.02 15.62 -4.59
C GLY A 204 7.78 14.83 -5.65
N GLY A 205 7.30 13.65 -6.02
CA GLY A 205 7.83 12.89 -7.13
C GLY A 205 6.95 12.95 -8.38
N MET A 206 7.50 12.51 -9.49
CA MET A 206 6.75 12.25 -10.71
C MET A 206 6.21 10.82 -10.63
N MET A 207 4.90 10.69 -10.45
CA MET A 207 4.22 9.40 -10.51
C MET A 207 4.10 8.97 -11.97
N GLY A 208 4.68 7.82 -12.31
CA GLY A 208 4.60 7.25 -13.64
C GLY A 208 3.21 6.72 -13.94
N VAL A 209 2.86 6.71 -15.22
CA VAL A 209 1.63 6.08 -15.70
C VAL A 209 1.89 4.59 -15.87
N TYR A 210 0.96 3.75 -15.41
CA TYR A 210 1.00 2.32 -15.64
C TYR A 210 0.72 1.97 -17.11
N MET A 211 1.67 1.31 -17.73
CA MET A 211 1.63 0.96 -19.14
C MET A 211 1.65 -0.56 -19.31
N ASN A 212 0.69 -1.07 -20.07
CA ASN A 212 0.68 -2.47 -20.51
C ASN A 212 1.49 -2.66 -21.80
N THR A 213 2.79 -2.43 -21.72
CA THR A 213 3.69 -2.55 -22.87
C THR A 213 5.03 -3.14 -22.46
N ALA A 214 5.75 -3.76 -23.41
CA ALA A 214 7.10 -4.27 -23.14
C ALA A 214 8.09 -3.16 -22.75
N HIS A 215 7.80 -1.92 -23.13
CA HIS A 215 8.66 -0.78 -22.90
C HIS A 215 7.87 0.34 -22.20
N THR A 216 8.42 0.87 -21.11
CA THR A 216 7.91 2.04 -20.41
C THR A 216 9.01 3.11 -20.37
N LEU A 217 8.76 4.25 -20.97
CA LEU A 217 9.67 5.40 -20.95
C LEU A 217 9.14 6.45 -19.97
N CYS A 218 10.04 6.98 -19.17
CA CYS A 218 9.79 8.10 -18.28
C CYS A 218 10.76 9.23 -18.62
N THR A 219 10.24 10.42 -18.93
CA THR A 219 11.02 11.62 -19.17
C THR A 219 11.02 12.49 -17.93
N VAL A 220 12.18 12.67 -17.31
CA VAL A 220 12.35 13.52 -16.13
C VAL A 220 12.82 14.88 -16.58
N GLU A 221 11.95 15.88 -16.51
CA GLU A 221 12.29 17.26 -16.85
C GLU A 221 13.39 17.79 -15.93
N PRO A 222 14.25 18.70 -16.45
CA PRO A 222 15.31 19.30 -15.65
C PRO A 222 14.77 19.95 -14.37
N GLN A 223 15.43 19.68 -13.27
CA GLN A 223 15.13 20.25 -11.96
C GLN A 223 16.44 20.70 -11.31
N ASP A 224 16.35 21.57 -10.31
CA ASP A 224 17.51 22.01 -9.50
C ASP A 224 17.97 20.91 -8.54
N CYS A 225 18.06 19.68 -9.02
CA CYS A 225 18.59 18.57 -8.25
C CYS A 225 19.43 17.64 -9.14
N THR A 226 20.36 16.94 -8.50
CA THR A 226 21.26 15.98 -9.14
C THR A 226 21.04 14.55 -8.69
N GLN A 227 20.12 14.32 -7.77
CA GLN A 227 19.89 12.99 -7.21
C GLN A 227 18.41 12.61 -7.30
N TYR A 228 18.17 11.38 -7.74
CA TYR A 228 16.82 10.83 -7.90
C TYR A 228 16.75 9.41 -7.34
N THR A 229 15.65 9.11 -6.67
CA THR A 229 15.23 7.73 -6.40
C THR A 229 14.21 7.32 -7.45
N ILE A 230 14.46 6.21 -8.12
CA ILE A 230 13.58 5.64 -9.14
C ILE A 230 12.97 4.36 -8.57
N ALA A 231 11.66 4.29 -8.50
CA ALA A 231 10.94 3.09 -8.10
C ALA A 231 10.30 2.44 -9.33
N VAL A 232 10.52 1.14 -9.48
CA VAL A 232 10.03 0.35 -10.61
C VAL A 232 8.85 -0.47 -10.13
N SER A 233 7.64 -0.05 -10.49
CA SER A 233 6.41 -0.69 -10.05
C SER A 233 5.86 -1.65 -11.11
N ARG A 234 5.24 -2.72 -10.64
CA ARG A 234 4.55 -3.72 -11.45
C ARG A 234 3.18 -4.00 -10.86
N HIS A 235 2.18 -4.09 -11.72
CA HIS A 235 0.84 -4.56 -11.38
C HIS A 235 0.46 -5.66 -12.36
N GLY A 236 0.13 -6.87 -11.86
CA GLY A 236 -0.23 -7.97 -12.75
C GLY A 236 -0.03 -9.36 -12.16
N THR A 237 0.42 -10.30 -12.98
CA THR A 237 0.61 -11.71 -12.60
C THR A 237 1.77 -11.90 -11.62
N GLN A 238 1.76 -13.05 -10.94
CA GLN A 238 2.72 -13.33 -9.86
C GLN A 238 3.95 -14.11 -10.33
N ILE A 239 4.17 -14.21 -11.64
CA ILE A 239 5.34 -14.90 -12.17
C ILE A 239 6.59 -14.01 -12.08
N PRO A 240 7.78 -14.58 -11.84
CA PRO A 240 9.02 -13.82 -11.92
C PRO A 240 9.17 -13.21 -13.31
N MET A 241 9.54 -11.93 -13.38
CA MET A 241 9.70 -11.25 -14.66
C MET A 241 11.01 -10.45 -14.68
N PRO A 242 11.97 -10.84 -15.51
CA PRO A 242 13.17 -10.05 -15.75
C PRO A 242 12.86 -8.72 -16.45
N TYR A 243 13.65 -7.71 -16.13
CA TYR A 243 13.60 -6.42 -16.79
C TYR A 243 14.99 -5.79 -16.89
N THR A 244 15.12 -4.85 -17.79
CA THR A 244 16.26 -3.95 -17.88
C THR A 244 15.81 -2.52 -17.69
N LEU A 245 16.43 -1.80 -16.77
CA LEU A 245 16.21 -0.38 -16.56
C LEU A 245 17.44 0.39 -17.03
N THR A 246 17.26 1.26 -18.02
CA THR A 246 18.32 2.08 -18.60
C THR A 246 18.06 3.55 -18.33
N ALA A 247 19.07 4.24 -17.82
CA ALA A 247 19.08 5.70 -17.68
C ALA A 247 19.95 6.33 -18.76
N TYR A 248 19.47 7.43 -19.33
CA TYR A 248 20.18 8.25 -20.32
C TYR A 248 20.28 9.68 -19.83
N ALA A 249 21.48 10.26 -19.84
CA ALA A 249 21.72 11.62 -19.39
C ALA A 249 22.72 12.35 -20.32
N THR A 250 22.79 13.67 -20.18
CA THR A 250 23.75 14.52 -20.92
C THR A 250 25.03 14.77 -20.14
N CYS A 251 25.13 14.29 -18.90
CA CYS A 251 26.32 14.39 -18.06
C CYS A 251 26.65 13.05 -17.41
N PRO A 252 27.91 12.84 -16.97
CA PRO A 252 28.28 11.64 -16.24
C PRO A 252 27.37 11.40 -15.06
N MET A 253 27.00 10.14 -14.85
CA MET A 253 26.08 9.70 -13.81
C MET A 253 26.56 8.44 -13.11
N GLU A 254 26.11 8.22 -11.90
CA GLU A 254 26.16 6.95 -11.19
C GLU A 254 24.72 6.42 -11.08
N PHE A 255 24.48 5.25 -11.62
CA PHE A 255 23.20 4.60 -11.57
C PHE A 255 23.33 3.22 -10.90
N ARG A 256 22.68 3.01 -9.78
CA ARG A 256 22.82 1.78 -9.00
C ARG A 256 21.53 1.36 -8.32
N ALA A 257 21.38 0.07 -8.10
CA ALA A 257 20.30 -0.46 -7.28
C ALA A 257 20.46 0.01 -5.82
N LEU A 258 19.35 0.37 -5.20
CA LEU A 258 19.31 0.57 -3.76
C LEU A 258 19.05 -0.77 -3.08
N PRO A 259 19.96 -1.24 -2.22
CA PRO A 259 19.76 -2.50 -1.52
C PRO A 259 18.45 -2.44 -0.74
N GLN A 260 17.76 -3.57 -0.61
CA GLN A 260 16.59 -3.62 0.24
C GLN A 260 16.96 -3.15 1.64
N ALA A 261 16.18 -2.20 2.19
CA ALA A 261 16.47 -1.59 3.48
C ALA A 261 16.37 -2.58 4.64
N TRP A 262 15.77 -3.75 4.37
CA TRP A 262 15.31 -4.66 5.39
C TRP A 262 16.03 -6.00 5.27
N SER A 263 16.88 -6.30 6.24
CA SER A 263 17.58 -7.59 6.33
C SER A 263 16.66 -8.70 6.81
N HIS A 264 15.56 -8.33 7.46
CA HIS A 264 14.61 -9.26 8.06
C HIS A 264 13.19 -8.89 7.69
N ARG A 265 12.41 -9.88 7.26
CA ARG A 265 11.00 -9.73 6.92
C ARG A 265 10.19 -10.89 7.48
N ALA A 266 9.06 -10.57 8.10
CA ALA A 266 8.07 -11.54 8.55
C ALA A 266 6.67 -11.09 8.10
N VAL A 267 5.85 -12.04 7.67
CA VAL A 267 4.46 -11.78 7.24
C VAL A 267 3.53 -12.66 8.05
N PHE A 268 2.49 -12.05 8.61
CA PHE A 268 1.47 -12.71 9.42
C PHE A 268 0.10 -12.49 8.78
N HIS A 269 -0.61 -13.58 8.54
CA HIS A 269 -1.96 -13.56 7.98
C HIS A 269 -2.99 -13.81 9.06
N GLY A 270 -4.14 -13.17 8.93
CA GLY A 270 -5.25 -13.38 9.82
C GLY A 270 -6.57 -12.87 9.26
N THR A 271 -7.60 -12.98 10.07
CA THR A 271 -8.94 -12.47 9.75
C THR A 271 -9.46 -11.61 10.88
N TRP A 272 -10.26 -10.58 10.54
CA TRP A 272 -10.94 -9.75 11.53
C TRP A 272 -11.98 -10.59 12.29
N ARG A 273 -12.00 -10.45 13.61
CA ARG A 273 -12.86 -11.25 14.50
C ARG A 273 -14.12 -10.50 14.88
N ALA A 274 -15.17 -11.26 15.18
CA ALA A 274 -16.38 -10.71 15.76
C ALA A 274 -16.12 -10.21 17.19
N PRO A 275 -16.78 -9.11 17.62
CA PRO A 275 -16.78 -8.68 19.00
C PRO A 275 -17.46 -9.71 19.89
N LEU A 276 -17.10 -9.70 21.16
CA LEU A 276 -17.76 -10.56 22.20
C LEU A 276 -19.24 -10.19 22.34
N HIS A 277 -19.54 -8.89 22.31
CA HIS A 277 -20.87 -8.28 22.29
C HIS A 277 -20.80 -6.85 21.74
N ALA A 278 -21.94 -6.22 21.50
CA ALA A 278 -21.98 -4.91 20.82
C ALA A 278 -21.28 -3.78 21.61
N ALA A 279 -21.28 -3.84 22.94
CA ALA A 279 -20.61 -2.87 23.80
C ALA A 279 -19.12 -3.21 24.09
N ALA A 280 -18.59 -4.32 23.54
CA ALA A 280 -17.21 -4.69 23.79
C ALA A 280 -16.28 -3.71 23.04
N PRO A 281 -15.24 -3.17 23.71
CA PRO A 281 -14.27 -2.31 23.06
C PRO A 281 -13.46 -3.09 22.01
N ASP A 282 -13.07 -2.38 20.97
CA ASP A 282 -12.38 -2.97 19.83
C ASP A 282 -11.08 -3.69 20.24
N GLU A 283 -10.36 -3.18 21.23
CA GLU A 283 -9.10 -3.74 21.72
C GLU A 283 -9.24 -5.17 22.24
N TRP A 284 -10.43 -5.57 22.69
CA TRP A 284 -10.61 -6.90 23.26
C TRP A 284 -10.57 -8.02 22.23
N TYR A 285 -11.00 -7.79 21.02
CA TYR A 285 -11.10 -8.84 20.00
C TYR A 285 -10.26 -8.57 18.74
N GLN A 286 -9.77 -7.35 18.54
CA GLN A 286 -8.89 -7.06 17.42
C GLN A 286 -7.54 -7.75 17.56
N PRO A 287 -6.89 -8.08 16.41
CA PRO A 287 -5.59 -8.75 16.41
C PRO A 287 -4.53 -7.91 17.09
N GLN A 288 -3.72 -8.57 17.92
CA GLN A 288 -2.56 -7.96 18.55
C GLN A 288 -1.36 -8.87 18.45
N TYR A 289 -0.17 -8.27 18.30
CA TYR A 289 1.09 -8.97 18.19
C TYR A 289 2.08 -8.40 19.19
N ARG A 290 2.90 -9.28 19.78
CA ARG A 290 4.07 -8.89 20.57
C ARG A 290 5.24 -8.70 19.63
N LEU A 291 5.92 -7.57 19.72
CA LEU A 291 7.14 -7.26 19.02
C LEU A 291 8.26 -7.11 20.06
N THR A 292 9.31 -7.90 19.98
CA THR A 292 10.46 -7.84 20.88
C THR A 292 11.72 -7.42 20.14
N VAL A 293 12.34 -6.34 20.61
CA VAL A 293 13.62 -5.82 20.14
C VAL A 293 14.66 -6.16 21.22
N GLN A 294 15.73 -6.87 20.85
CA GLN A 294 16.75 -7.32 21.78
C GLN A 294 17.60 -6.14 22.32
N GLU A 295 18.12 -6.26 23.53
CA GLU A 295 18.84 -5.17 24.23
C GLU A 295 20.21 -4.84 23.61
N ASP A 296 20.83 -5.77 22.91
CA ASP A 296 22.13 -5.62 22.25
C ASP A 296 22.03 -5.00 20.84
N THR A 297 20.82 -4.71 20.37
CA THR A 297 20.60 -4.13 19.06
C THR A 297 20.69 -2.60 19.09
N PHE A 298 21.56 -2.05 18.23
CA PHE A 298 21.67 -0.60 18.05
C PHE A 298 20.45 -0.08 17.29
N LEU A 299 19.62 0.72 17.94
CA LEU A 299 18.42 1.44 17.46
C LEU A 299 17.89 0.98 16.07
N PRO A 300 17.15 -0.11 16.02
CA PRO A 300 16.69 -0.66 14.76
C PRO A 300 15.69 0.25 14.06
N ARG A 301 15.77 0.29 12.75
CA ARG A 301 14.70 0.77 11.90
C ARG A 301 13.73 -0.35 11.66
N ILE A 302 12.44 -0.10 11.86
CA ILE A 302 11.37 -1.08 11.68
C ILE A 302 10.25 -0.44 10.86
N GLN A 303 9.82 -1.15 9.84
CA GLN A 303 8.63 -0.80 9.09
C GLN A 303 7.53 -1.83 9.36
N LEU A 304 6.38 -1.31 9.74
CA LEU A 304 5.16 -2.08 9.98
C LEU A 304 4.16 -1.75 8.89
N MET A 305 3.66 -2.74 8.19
CA MET A 305 2.65 -2.56 7.17
C MET A 305 1.48 -3.49 7.42
N LEU A 306 0.29 -2.93 7.50
CA LEU A 306 -0.96 -3.66 7.58
C LEU A 306 -1.72 -3.49 6.27
N THR A 307 -2.08 -4.59 5.65
CA THR A 307 -2.85 -4.62 4.41
C THR A 307 -4.11 -5.46 4.56
N THR A 308 -5.17 -5.05 3.91
CA THR A 308 -6.46 -5.76 3.88
C THR A 308 -7.21 -5.37 2.60
N VAL A 309 -8.44 -5.80 2.43
CA VAL A 309 -9.26 -5.38 1.28
C VAL A 309 -9.53 -3.87 1.31
N LEU A 310 -9.57 -3.21 0.15
CA LEU A 310 -9.68 -1.74 0.01
C LEU A 310 -10.87 -1.09 0.71
N THR A 311 -11.91 -1.86 1.01
CA THR A 311 -13.10 -1.34 1.70
C THR A 311 -12.94 -1.20 3.20
N VAL A 312 -11.90 -1.80 3.79
CA VAL A 312 -11.68 -1.80 5.24
C VAL A 312 -10.75 -0.67 5.65
N PRO A 313 -11.22 0.32 6.39
CA PRO A 313 -10.33 1.33 6.98
C PRO A 313 -9.55 0.73 8.15
N VAL A 314 -8.22 0.83 8.11
CA VAL A 314 -7.31 0.24 9.10
C VAL A 314 -6.35 1.25 9.72
N ARG A 315 -5.84 0.91 10.90
CA ARG A 315 -4.86 1.69 11.65
C ARG A 315 -3.92 0.76 12.41
N LEU A 316 -2.66 1.16 12.55
CA LEU A 316 -1.66 0.52 13.40
C LEU A 316 -1.38 1.38 14.63
N THR A 317 -1.30 0.75 15.79
CA THR A 317 -0.87 1.40 17.03
C THR A 317 0.16 0.52 17.73
N LEU A 318 1.35 1.06 17.98
CA LEU A 318 2.43 0.41 18.73
C LEU A 318 2.46 0.99 20.15
N CYS A 319 2.37 0.12 21.15
CA CYS A 319 2.42 0.47 22.56
C CYS A 319 3.59 -0.22 23.25
N ARG A 320 4.23 0.43 24.21
CA ARG A 320 5.28 -0.19 25.03
C ARG A 320 4.64 -1.02 26.14
N SER A 321 4.44 -2.30 25.87
CA SER A 321 3.81 -3.24 26.82
C SER A 321 4.38 -4.65 26.66
N GLY A 322 4.10 -5.34 25.57
CA GLY A 322 4.38 -6.77 25.37
C GLY A 322 3.24 -7.68 25.82
N GLU A 323 2.29 -7.15 26.56
CA GLU A 323 1.06 -7.83 26.94
C GLU A 323 -0.12 -7.32 26.10
N ARG A 324 -1.23 -8.07 26.08
CA ARG A 324 -2.44 -7.65 25.38
C ARG A 324 -2.96 -6.32 25.93
N ILE A 325 -3.23 -5.36 25.08
CA ILE A 325 -3.85 -4.07 25.42
C ILE A 325 -5.35 -4.32 25.61
N HIS A 326 -5.86 -3.96 26.77
CA HIS A 326 -7.28 -4.05 27.12
C HIS A 326 -7.95 -2.68 27.14
N CYS A 327 -7.18 -1.61 27.26
CA CYS A 327 -7.64 -0.23 27.24
C CYS A 327 -6.58 0.63 26.56
N LEU A 328 -6.92 1.20 25.41
CA LEU A 328 -5.97 1.99 24.62
C LEU A 328 -5.72 3.38 25.23
N SER A 329 -6.65 3.91 26.02
CA SER A 329 -6.49 5.21 26.69
C SER A 329 -5.40 5.18 27.76
N THR A 330 -5.20 4.04 28.42
CA THR A 330 -4.17 3.86 29.46
C THR A 330 -2.83 3.34 28.92
N ALA A 331 -2.79 2.91 27.65
CA ALA A 331 -1.61 2.31 27.07
C ALA A 331 -0.56 3.38 26.71
N SER A 332 0.72 3.10 27.00
CA SER A 332 1.84 3.93 26.58
C SER A 332 2.09 3.79 25.08
N LYS A 333 1.52 4.67 24.27
CA LYS A 333 1.66 4.69 22.83
C LYS A 333 3.05 5.13 22.43
N THR A 334 3.75 4.32 21.63
CA THR A 334 5.06 4.63 21.07
C THR A 334 4.91 5.20 19.66
N SER A 335 4.01 4.64 18.85
CA SER A 335 3.72 5.08 17.48
C SER A 335 2.25 4.80 17.15
N CYS A 336 1.69 5.65 16.32
CA CYS A 336 0.35 5.45 15.78
C CYS A 336 0.29 6.08 14.38
N THR A 337 -0.32 5.37 13.43
CA THR A 337 -0.45 5.84 12.05
C THR A 337 -1.51 6.94 11.85
N GLY A 338 -2.05 7.48 12.94
CA GLY A 338 -3.02 8.58 12.90
C GLY A 338 -4.43 8.12 12.56
N ASN A 339 -5.01 8.69 11.51
CA ASN A 339 -6.36 8.34 11.06
C ASN A 339 -6.42 6.96 10.41
N PHE A 340 -7.63 6.41 10.29
CA PHE A 340 -7.85 5.18 9.56
C PHE A 340 -7.65 5.39 8.06
N SER A 341 -6.87 4.52 7.42
CA SER A 341 -6.63 4.49 5.98
C SER A 341 -7.27 3.26 5.34
N ARG A 342 -7.83 3.41 4.14
CA ARG A 342 -8.52 2.30 3.45
C ARG A 342 -7.51 1.30 2.87
N GLY A 343 -7.73 0.03 3.18
CA GLY A 343 -7.00 -1.10 2.60
C GLY A 343 -5.56 -1.26 3.07
N MET A 344 -4.86 -0.18 3.42
CA MET A 344 -3.47 -0.25 3.84
C MET A 344 -3.06 0.90 4.77
N VAL A 345 -2.11 0.60 5.64
CA VAL A 345 -1.40 1.59 6.45
C VAL A 345 0.04 1.15 6.69
N VAL A 346 0.96 2.10 6.68
CA VAL A 346 2.40 1.87 6.93
C VAL A 346 2.85 2.75 8.08
N SER A 347 3.68 2.20 8.96
CA SER A 347 4.37 2.92 10.04
C SER A 347 5.86 2.67 9.91
N ASP A 348 6.66 3.71 9.68
CA ASP A 348 8.13 3.66 9.64
C ASP A 348 8.68 4.22 10.94
N ILE A 349 9.40 3.41 11.68
CA ILE A 349 9.96 3.72 12.99
C ILE A 349 11.47 3.71 12.87
N GLN A 350 12.08 4.89 12.89
CA GLN A 350 13.51 5.09 12.58
C GLN A 350 14.47 4.59 13.67
N ALA A 351 14.05 4.57 14.93
CA ALA A 351 14.92 4.22 16.05
C ALA A 351 14.09 3.67 17.21
N LEU A 352 13.66 2.41 17.10
CA LEU A 352 12.91 1.79 18.18
C LEU A 352 13.87 1.35 19.30
N GLN A 353 13.57 1.75 20.53
CA GLN A 353 14.36 1.35 21.70
C GLN A 353 14.24 -0.15 21.96
N PRO A 354 15.28 -0.81 22.50
CA PRO A 354 15.15 -2.19 22.98
C PRO A 354 14.00 -2.35 23.97
N GLY A 355 13.35 -3.49 23.92
CA GLY A 355 12.22 -3.80 24.79
C GLY A 355 11.11 -4.56 24.09
N THR A 356 10.01 -4.69 24.79
CA THR A 356 8.82 -5.44 24.32
C THR A 356 7.66 -4.51 24.09
N TYR A 357 7.01 -4.68 22.96
CA TYR A 357 5.93 -3.83 22.48
C TYR A 357 4.72 -4.66 22.09
N THR A 358 3.56 -4.05 22.16
CA THR A 358 2.33 -4.61 21.60
C THR A 358 1.89 -3.79 20.41
N LEU A 359 1.72 -4.46 19.29
CA LEU A 359 1.20 -3.92 18.04
C LEU A 359 -0.29 -4.27 17.97
N LEU A 360 -1.15 -3.26 18.01
CA LEU A 360 -2.60 -3.38 17.86
C LEU A 360 -2.98 -3.04 16.40
N LEU A 361 -3.62 -3.99 15.74
CA LEU A 361 -4.22 -3.82 14.42
C LEU A 361 -5.68 -3.43 14.61
N SER A 362 -6.06 -2.25 14.12
CA SER A 362 -7.42 -1.74 14.28
C SER A 362 -8.12 -1.59 12.94
N ALA A 363 -9.35 -2.08 12.83
CA ALA A 363 -10.26 -1.78 11.73
C ALA A 363 -11.36 -0.83 12.23
N SER A 364 -11.75 0.15 11.43
CA SER A 364 -12.93 0.97 11.76
C SER A 364 -14.19 0.15 11.56
N GLN A 365 -15.13 0.21 12.51
CA GLN A 365 -16.36 -0.58 12.48
C GLN A 365 -16.09 -2.09 12.24
N PRO A 366 -15.28 -2.74 13.07
CA PRO A 366 -14.76 -4.07 12.79
C PRO A 366 -15.85 -5.14 12.69
N HIS A 367 -17.03 -4.93 13.28
CA HIS A 367 -18.21 -5.82 13.13
C HIS A 367 -18.69 -5.93 11.68
N MET A 368 -18.43 -4.92 10.84
CA MET A 368 -18.76 -4.94 9.40
C MET A 368 -17.76 -5.76 8.58
N HIS A 369 -16.60 -6.09 9.14
CA HIS A 369 -15.47 -6.69 8.43
C HIS A 369 -15.10 -8.08 8.93
N VAL A 370 -15.96 -8.70 9.74
CA VAL A 370 -15.74 -10.05 10.30
C VAL A 370 -15.46 -11.07 9.19
N GLY A 371 -14.38 -11.83 9.35
CA GLY A 371 -13.97 -12.85 8.38
C GLY A 371 -13.14 -12.34 7.20
N GLN A 372 -13.04 -11.02 6.98
CA GLN A 372 -12.15 -10.48 5.97
C GLN A 372 -10.68 -10.64 6.38
N SER A 373 -9.84 -10.94 5.40
CA SER A 373 -8.41 -11.19 5.62
C SER A 373 -7.63 -9.90 5.81
N TYR A 374 -6.54 -10.01 6.57
CA TYR A 374 -5.48 -9.01 6.63
C TYR A 374 -4.11 -9.69 6.55
N ALA A 375 -3.09 -8.92 6.15
CA ALA A 375 -1.69 -9.29 6.28
C ALA A 375 -0.94 -8.19 7.03
N LEU A 376 -0.19 -8.60 8.05
CA LEU A 376 0.79 -7.76 8.75
C LEU A 376 2.18 -8.12 8.27
N THR A 377 2.87 -7.18 7.62
CA THR A 377 4.28 -7.31 7.27
C THR A 377 5.11 -6.51 8.26
N VAL A 378 6.12 -7.16 8.81
CA VAL A 378 7.12 -6.54 9.69
C VAL A 378 8.46 -6.66 9.00
N GLU A 379 9.07 -5.52 8.70
CA GLU A 379 10.39 -5.43 8.10
C GLU A 379 11.33 -4.69 9.04
N SER A 380 12.56 -5.18 9.20
CA SER A 380 13.51 -4.58 10.13
C SER A 380 14.96 -4.69 9.65
N SER A 381 15.79 -3.73 10.06
CA SER A 381 17.23 -3.73 9.79
C SER A 381 18.01 -4.74 10.64
N VAL A 382 17.39 -5.27 11.70
CA VAL A 382 17.96 -6.27 12.65
C VAL A 382 16.95 -7.35 12.94
N PRO A 383 17.34 -8.51 13.45
CA PRO A 383 16.40 -9.53 13.87
C PRO A 383 15.44 -8.99 14.95
N VAL A 384 14.15 -9.17 14.74
CA VAL A 384 13.10 -8.89 15.73
C VAL A 384 12.23 -10.12 15.88
N HIS A 385 11.73 -10.36 17.08
CA HIS A 385 10.79 -11.44 17.31
C HIS A 385 9.39 -10.91 17.33
N VAL A 386 8.49 -11.53 16.54
CA VAL A 386 7.07 -11.15 16.45
C VAL A 386 6.23 -12.39 16.66
N GLU A 387 5.28 -12.31 17.57
CA GLU A 387 4.31 -13.38 17.83
C GLU A 387 2.91 -12.84 18.04
N GLY A 388 1.91 -13.60 17.59
CA GLY A 388 0.50 -13.24 17.79
C GLY A 388 0.10 -13.39 19.27
N LEU A 389 -0.48 -12.36 19.85
CA LEU A 389 -1.06 -12.44 21.19
C LEU A 389 -2.42 -13.14 21.12
N PRO A 390 -2.67 -14.13 21.99
CA PRO A 390 -3.95 -14.82 22.00
C PRO A 390 -5.09 -13.83 22.28
N ALA A 391 -6.24 -14.05 21.65
CA ALA A 391 -7.45 -13.30 21.97
C ALA A 391 -7.85 -13.47 23.43
N ILE A 392 -8.62 -12.54 23.99
CA ILE A 392 -9.18 -12.69 25.34
C ILE A 392 -9.93 -14.01 25.41
N GLY A 393 -9.63 -14.78 26.45
CA GLY A 393 -10.25 -16.06 26.72
C GLY A 393 -9.91 -17.19 25.75
N ALA A 394 -8.91 -17.03 24.87
CA ALA A 394 -8.47 -18.08 23.96
C ALA A 394 -8.05 -19.36 24.72
N GLY A 395 -8.66 -20.48 24.39
CA GLY A 395 -8.42 -21.76 25.08
C GLY A 395 -9.04 -21.87 26.48
N MET A 396 -9.86 -20.90 26.87
CA MET A 396 -10.55 -20.89 28.16
C MET A 396 -12.04 -21.22 28.01
N TYR A 397 -12.64 -21.66 29.09
CA TYR A 397 -14.10 -21.75 29.18
C TYR A 397 -14.69 -20.37 29.34
N HIS A 398 -15.75 -20.10 28.57
CA HIS A 398 -16.42 -18.81 28.51
C HIS A 398 -17.81 -18.86 29.17
N ARG A 399 -18.08 -17.94 30.08
CA ARG A 399 -19.38 -17.75 30.68
C ARG A 399 -19.88 -16.33 30.46
N LYS A 400 -21.10 -16.18 29.95
CA LYS A 400 -21.78 -14.90 29.77
C LYS A 400 -22.81 -14.65 30.83
N ALA A 401 -22.92 -13.41 31.25
CA ALA A 401 -24.00 -12.91 32.06
C ALA A 401 -24.44 -11.53 31.59
N HIS A 402 -25.66 -11.17 31.87
CA HIS A 402 -26.24 -9.87 31.56
C HIS A 402 -27.09 -9.40 32.72
N SER A 403 -27.05 -8.10 33.01
CA SER A 403 -27.86 -7.47 34.01
C SER A 403 -28.37 -6.10 33.53
N PRO A 404 -29.59 -5.69 33.86
CA PRO A 404 -30.10 -4.38 33.48
C PRO A 404 -29.43 -3.21 34.21
N ALA A 405 -28.74 -3.46 35.32
CA ALA A 405 -28.02 -2.46 36.10
C ALA A 405 -27.01 -3.13 37.05
N SER A 406 -26.60 -2.43 38.10
CA SER A 406 -25.73 -2.97 39.15
C SER A 406 -26.30 -4.29 39.72
N CYS A 407 -25.42 -5.26 39.92
CA CYS A 407 -25.83 -6.61 40.36
C CYS A 407 -24.73 -7.32 41.13
N VAL A 408 -25.15 -8.38 41.82
CA VAL A 408 -24.24 -9.29 42.51
C VAL A 408 -24.54 -10.72 42.07
N TRP A 409 -23.53 -11.45 41.68
CA TRP A 409 -23.64 -12.87 41.41
C TRP A 409 -22.81 -13.69 42.39
N LYS A 410 -23.33 -14.84 42.76
CA LYS A 410 -22.56 -15.91 43.39
C LYS A 410 -21.70 -16.57 42.29
N LEU A 411 -20.39 -16.56 42.48
CA LEU A 411 -19.42 -17.13 41.61
C LEU A 411 -18.78 -18.36 42.28
N ASP A 412 -18.99 -19.54 41.71
CA ASP A 412 -18.34 -20.75 42.18
C ASP A 412 -17.16 -21.10 41.27
N VAL A 413 -15.97 -21.17 41.89
CA VAL A 413 -14.69 -21.50 41.24
C VAL A 413 -14.35 -22.96 41.61
N PRO A 414 -14.30 -23.90 40.64
CA PRO A 414 -14.22 -25.34 40.95
C PRO A 414 -12.82 -25.77 41.39
N ARG A 415 -11.78 -25.08 41.03
CA ARG A 415 -10.40 -25.32 41.45
C ARG A 415 -9.57 -24.03 41.37
N ARG A 416 -8.38 -24.06 41.96
CA ARG A 416 -7.45 -22.92 41.90
C ARG A 416 -7.12 -22.56 40.43
N MET A 417 -7.47 -21.33 40.02
CA MET A 417 -7.21 -20.80 38.69
C MET A 417 -7.37 -19.28 38.67
N PRO A 418 -6.65 -18.58 37.73
CA PRO A 418 -6.93 -17.17 37.44
C PRO A 418 -8.25 -17.05 36.68
N LEU A 419 -8.91 -15.90 36.83
CA LEU A 419 -10.08 -15.54 36.07
C LEU A 419 -9.82 -14.22 35.32
N MET A 420 -10.42 -14.09 34.15
CA MET A 420 -10.55 -12.84 33.43
C MET A 420 -12.03 -12.48 33.40
N VAL A 421 -12.34 -11.25 33.74
CA VAL A 421 -13.68 -10.69 33.70
C VAL A 421 -13.66 -9.45 32.81
N CYS A 422 -14.46 -9.48 31.78
CA CYS A 422 -14.69 -8.35 30.87
C CYS A 422 -16.11 -7.86 31.12
N ALA A 423 -16.28 -6.62 31.53
CA ALA A 423 -17.60 -6.02 31.68
C ALA A 423 -17.71 -4.77 30.82
N ALA A 424 -18.83 -4.60 30.15
CA ALA A 424 -19.14 -3.40 29.40
C ALA A 424 -20.60 -3.02 29.60
N GLN A 425 -20.91 -1.72 29.64
CA GLN A 425 -22.27 -1.21 29.74
C GLN A 425 -22.67 -0.44 28.47
N ASP A 426 -23.97 -0.37 28.22
CA ASP A 426 -24.52 0.22 26.99
C ASP A 426 -24.42 1.76 26.93
N ALA A 427 -24.00 2.41 28.03
CA ALA A 427 -23.84 3.85 28.10
C ALA A 427 -22.52 4.23 28.76
N THR A 428 -22.02 5.43 28.47
CA THR A 428 -20.87 5.99 29.19
C THR A 428 -21.23 6.29 30.63
N GLY A 429 -20.29 6.04 31.54
CA GLY A 429 -20.48 6.29 32.96
C GLY A 429 -19.65 5.36 33.83
N PRO A 430 -19.67 5.57 35.14
CA PRO A 430 -18.90 4.76 36.08
C PRO A 430 -19.32 3.28 35.98
N LEU A 431 -18.31 2.43 35.77
CA LEU A 431 -18.47 0.98 35.83
C LEU A 431 -17.34 0.42 36.69
N CYS A 432 -17.73 -0.44 37.65
CA CYS A 432 -16.78 -1.10 38.54
C CYS A 432 -17.11 -2.59 38.61
N VAL A 433 -16.08 -3.41 38.59
CA VAL A 433 -16.18 -4.86 38.79
C VAL A 433 -15.27 -5.27 39.94
N SER A 434 -15.81 -6.00 40.90
CA SER A 434 -15.01 -6.55 41.98
C SER A 434 -15.35 -8.01 42.25
N ILE A 435 -14.36 -8.78 42.72
CA ILE A 435 -14.52 -10.13 43.24
C ILE A 435 -14.18 -10.10 44.72
N THR A 436 -15.13 -10.52 45.54
CA THR A 436 -14.99 -10.49 47.00
C THR A 436 -15.30 -11.85 47.61
N THR A 437 -14.70 -12.14 48.76
CA THR A 437 -15.26 -13.11 49.72
C THR A 437 -16.34 -12.42 50.54
N HIS A 438 -16.94 -13.11 51.51
CA HIS A 438 -17.90 -12.46 52.43
C HIS A 438 -17.28 -11.33 53.27
N SER A 439 -15.96 -11.30 53.43
CA SER A 439 -15.27 -10.38 54.34
C SER A 439 -14.18 -9.52 53.67
N HIS A 440 -13.70 -9.87 52.50
CA HIS A 440 -12.55 -9.18 51.84
C HIS A 440 -12.74 -9.06 50.36
N GLU A 441 -12.34 -7.92 49.84
CA GLU A 441 -12.16 -7.69 48.40
C GLU A 441 -10.85 -8.33 47.94
N LEU A 442 -10.89 -9.15 46.86
CA LEU A 442 -9.77 -9.88 46.32
C LEU A 442 -9.21 -9.23 45.06
N ALA A 443 -10.08 -8.67 44.22
CA ALA A 443 -9.73 -8.00 43.00
C ALA A 443 -10.80 -7.00 42.62
N THR A 444 -10.38 -5.83 42.17
CA THR A 444 -11.31 -4.80 41.69
C THR A 444 -10.71 -4.07 40.48
N ALA A 445 -11.57 -3.63 39.58
CA ALA A 445 -11.22 -2.79 38.47
C ALA A 445 -12.34 -1.78 38.19
N HIS A 446 -11.96 -0.59 37.79
CA HIS A 446 -12.84 0.51 37.48
C HIS A 446 -12.67 0.92 36.01
N ALA A 447 -13.76 1.41 35.43
CA ALA A 447 -13.67 2.07 34.14
C ALA A 447 -12.72 3.28 34.23
N VAL A 448 -11.88 3.44 33.23
CA VAL A 448 -10.92 4.53 33.16
C VAL A 448 -11.53 5.66 32.34
N ASP A 449 -11.52 6.87 32.91
CA ASP A 449 -12.11 8.07 32.32
C ASP A 449 -13.60 7.82 31.90
N ASP A 450 -14.02 8.36 30.77
CA ASP A 450 -15.37 8.18 30.23
C ASP A 450 -15.60 6.85 29.49
N THR A 451 -14.76 5.83 29.74
CA THR A 451 -14.97 4.51 29.10
C THR A 451 -16.17 3.80 29.74
N HIS A 452 -16.83 2.95 28.96
CA HIS A 452 -18.00 2.17 29.36
C HIS A 452 -17.68 0.68 29.58
N TYR A 453 -16.39 0.35 29.78
CA TYR A 453 -15.92 -1.02 29.94
C TYR A 453 -14.82 -1.16 31.00
N VAL A 454 -14.71 -2.38 31.54
CA VAL A 454 -13.70 -2.76 32.54
C VAL A 454 -13.13 -4.13 32.21
N PHE A 455 -11.82 -4.27 32.33
CA PHE A 455 -11.12 -5.55 32.28
C PHE A 455 -10.50 -5.84 33.66
N LEU A 456 -10.83 -6.99 34.24
CA LEU A 456 -10.30 -7.49 35.51
C LEU A 456 -9.61 -8.83 35.29
N SER A 457 -8.31 -8.93 35.57
CA SER A 457 -7.61 -10.20 35.67
C SER A 457 -7.21 -10.46 37.10
N THR A 458 -7.52 -11.65 37.61
CA THR A 458 -7.21 -12.01 38.99
C THR A 458 -5.90 -12.78 39.10
N THR A 459 -5.26 -12.69 40.26
CA THR A 459 -4.34 -13.76 40.70
C THR A 459 -5.13 -15.06 40.81
N PRO A 460 -4.48 -16.25 40.83
CA PRO A 460 -5.23 -17.50 40.97
C PRO A 460 -6.08 -17.51 42.23
N LEU A 461 -7.39 -17.60 42.03
CA LEU A 461 -8.37 -17.80 43.11
C LEU A 461 -8.42 -19.27 43.52
N GLU A 462 -8.51 -19.56 44.82
CA GLU A 462 -8.66 -20.92 45.32
C GLU A 462 -10.06 -21.49 44.96
N ALA A 463 -10.23 -22.80 45.04
CA ALA A 463 -11.53 -23.43 44.88
C ALA A 463 -12.48 -22.91 45.97
N GLY A 464 -13.65 -22.41 45.56
CA GLY A 464 -14.60 -21.86 46.54
C GLY A 464 -15.67 -20.97 45.94
N THR A 465 -16.46 -20.37 46.81
CA THR A 465 -17.55 -19.47 46.44
C THR A 465 -17.14 -18.02 46.73
N TYR A 466 -17.37 -17.17 45.74
CA TYR A 466 -17.08 -15.73 45.76
C TYR A 466 -18.32 -14.94 45.38
N LEU A 467 -18.24 -13.62 45.56
CA LEU A 467 -19.24 -12.69 45.07
C LEU A 467 -18.61 -11.86 43.96
N LEU A 468 -19.19 -11.93 42.77
CA LEU A 468 -18.88 -10.99 41.67
C LEU A 468 -19.85 -9.83 41.76
N ARG A 469 -19.33 -8.64 42.06
CA ARG A 469 -20.11 -7.39 42.15
C ARG A 469 -19.82 -6.55 40.91
N VAL A 470 -20.88 -6.08 40.30
CA VAL A 470 -20.79 -5.15 39.18
C VAL A 470 -21.66 -3.94 39.48
N HIS A 471 -21.04 -2.78 39.45
CA HIS A 471 -21.70 -1.49 39.64
C HIS A 471 -21.67 -0.72 38.33
N GLY A 472 -22.83 -0.54 37.72
CA GLY A 472 -23.00 0.22 36.48
C GLY A 472 -24.30 1.02 36.51
N MET A 473 -24.39 2.00 35.62
CA MET A 473 -25.58 2.89 35.50
C MET A 473 -26.51 2.48 34.36
N ALA A 474 -26.12 1.54 33.52
CA ALA A 474 -26.84 1.03 32.36
C ALA A 474 -26.77 -0.49 32.31
N PRO A 475 -27.48 -1.16 31.39
CA PRO A 475 -27.35 -2.59 31.18
C PRO A 475 -25.89 -3.00 30.98
N VAL A 476 -25.48 -4.03 31.74
CA VAL A 476 -24.09 -4.51 31.74
C VAL A 476 -24.00 -5.91 31.16
N HIS A 477 -23.09 -6.11 30.25
CA HIS A 477 -22.65 -7.39 29.69
C HIS A 477 -21.38 -7.83 30.40
N VAL A 478 -21.34 -9.07 30.88
CA VAL A 478 -20.20 -9.65 31.58
C VAL A 478 -19.77 -10.93 30.87
N ASP A 479 -18.53 -10.96 30.45
CA ASP A 479 -17.86 -12.15 29.90
C ASP A 479 -16.77 -12.60 30.86
N MET A 480 -16.84 -13.85 31.28
CA MET A 480 -15.87 -14.46 32.21
C MET A 480 -15.13 -15.61 31.51
N PHE A 481 -13.85 -15.67 31.74
CA PHE A 481 -12.99 -16.72 31.17
C PHE A 481 -12.17 -17.38 32.29
N GLY A 482 -12.14 -18.70 32.28
CA GLY A 482 -11.38 -19.50 33.23
C GLY A 482 -10.87 -20.80 32.61
N ALA A 483 -9.83 -21.38 33.19
CA ALA A 483 -9.26 -22.65 32.74
C ALA A 483 -10.22 -23.84 32.96
N GLN A 484 -11.27 -23.65 33.76
CA GLN A 484 -12.38 -24.57 33.99
C GLN A 484 -13.71 -23.80 33.98
N PRO A 485 -14.84 -24.48 33.72
CA PRO A 485 -16.15 -23.87 33.79
C PRO A 485 -16.43 -23.29 35.18
N VAL A 486 -16.82 -22.04 35.24
CA VAL A 486 -17.33 -21.39 36.44
C VAL A 486 -18.84 -21.33 36.42
N THR A 487 -19.47 -21.36 37.57
CA THR A 487 -20.93 -21.14 37.72
C THR A 487 -21.20 -19.75 38.23
N LEU A 488 -22.18 -19.08 37.61
CA LEU A 488 -22.73 -17.81 38.03
C LEU A 488 -24.23 -18.00 38.36
N ALA A 489 -24.63 -17.61 39.53
CA ALA A 489 -26.03 -17.57 39.94
C ALA A 489 -26.35 -16.19 40.50
N PRO A 490 -27.55 -15.63 40.24
CA PRO A 490 -27.97 -14.39 40.89
C PRO A 490 -27.88 -14.55 42.42
N HIS A 491 -27.32 -13.57 43.10
CA HIS A 491 -27.29 -13.56 44.54
C HIS A 491 -28.51 -12.80 45.06
N SER A 492 -29.43 -13.53 45.68
CA SER A 492 -30.71 -13.01 46.16
C SER A 492 -30.61 -12.33 47.55
N SER A 493 -29.63 -11.49 47.75
CA SER A 493 -29.62 -10.58 48.89
C SER A 493 -29.80 -9.16 48.41
N GLU A 494 -30.94 -8.60 48.71
CA GLU A 494 -31.38 -7.22 48.66
C GLU A 494 -30.38 -6.17 48.19
N LEU A 495 -30.81 -5.46 47.12
CA LEU A 495 -30.30 -4.14 46.76
C LEU A 495 -30.19 -3.26 48.04
N LEU A 496 -28.98 -3.03 48.52
CA LEU A 496 -28.64 -1.93 49.40
C LEU A 496 -27.88 -0.87 48.63
#